data_dac6168a1d55d2d8a2790ac7bd03252e
#
_entry.id   dac6168a1d55d2d8a2790ac7bd03252e
#
_cell.length_a   1.000
_cell.length_b   1.000
_cell.length_c   1.000
_cell.angle_alpha   90.00
_cell.angle_beta   90.00
_cell.angle_gamma   90.00
#
_symmetry.space_group_name_H-M   'P 1'
#
loop_
_entity.id
_entity.type
_entity.pdbx_description
1 polymer ?
#
loop_
_entity_poly.entity_id
_entity_poly.type
_entity_poly.pdbx_seq_one_letter_code
_entity_poly.pdbx_strand_id
1 'polypeptide(L)'
;MKVIIIGPAWPLRGGLATFDQRLCRAFLEEGHSCSIYSFSLQYPGFLFPGTTQYSTDPAPGGIEIHTAVNSINPVNWLLTGNRLKQEVADMIVVRYWLPFMGPALGTILRRVRKNRKTKIVAITDNILPHEKRPGDKAFTKYFLRSCDAFVTMSDAVMEDLRIFEKIKPAKRVIHPLYDNFGDIMSKAEARQFLNGHKQTNIGPDEKIILFFGFIRKYKGLDILFRAMADPALKKAGIRLLVAGEFYEDRSSYMQLIEELKIGDQLILNTDFIPDSEVRYYVCAADAVIQPYRNATQSGVTPLAYHFEKPMVVSNVGSFAEHVLHEKTGLVTEPEPHALAGAILRFYELGEEFFIPHLRNEKKKYSWKNLVNTLLGLSHDIQK
;
A
#
# COMPACT_ATOMS: atom_id res chain seq x y z
N MET A 1 7.83 25.96 2.72
CA MET A 1 9.06 25.25 2.33
C MET A 1 8.92 24.72 0.93
N LYS A 2 10.04 24.62 0.18
CA LYS A 2 10.12 23.90 -1.10
C LYS A 2 10.47 22.44 -0.82
N VAL A 3 9.53 21.53 -1.09
CA VAL A 3 9.67 20.08 -0.88
C VAL A 3 9.73 19.37 -2.23
N ILE A 4 10.62 18.40 -2.36
CA ILE A 4 10.67 17.51 -3.53
C ILE A 4 10.51 16.07 -3.03
N ILE A 5 9.57 15.32 -3.63
CA ILE A 5 9.43 13.88 -3.39
C ILE A 5 10.18 13.14 -4.49
N ILE A 6 11.02 12.17 -4.14
CA ILE A 6 11.62 11.23 -5.09
C ILE A 6 11.00 9.87 -4.84
N GLY A 7 10.13 9.43 -5.75
CA GLY A 7 9.40 8.18 -5.61
C GLY A 7 8.51 7.90 -6.81
N PRO A 8 7.83 6.74 -6.85
CA PRO A 8 6.88 6.42 -7.90
C PRO A 8 5.72 7.42 -7.92
N ALA A 9 5.32 7.84 -9.12
CA ALA A 9 4.12 8.62 -9.35
C ALA A 9 3.66 8.41 -10.80
N TRP A 10 2.51 8.96 -11.19
CA TRP A 10 2.06 8.90 -12.58
C TRP A 10 3.20 9.22 -13.58
N PRO A 11 3.33 8.49 -14.70
CA PRO A 11 2.40 7.50 -15.25
C PRO A 11 2.49 6.09 -14.63
N LEU A 12 3.27 5.89 -13.57
CA LEU A 12 3.33 4.61 -12.88
C LEU A 12 2.08 4.37 -12.03
N ARG A 13 1.73 3.09 -11.85
CA ARG A 13 0.55 2.65 -11.08
C ARG A 13 0.93 1.95 -9.77
N GLY A 14 -0.07 1.79 -8.91
CA GLY A 14 0.00 1.00 -7.67
C GLY A 14 0.21 1.85 -6.42
N GLY A 15 0.09 1.23 -5.26
CA GLY A 15 -0.02 1.90 -3.97
C GLY A 15 1.10 2.89 -3.62
N LEU A 16 2.34 2.65 -4.08
CA LEU A 16 3.44 3.59 -3.87
C LEU A 16 3.23 4.89 -4.65
N ALA A 17 2.81 4.79 -5.93
CA ALA A 17 2.56 5.95 -6.77
C ALA A 17 1.39 6.78 -6.22
N THR A 18 0.31 6.10 -5.87
CA THR A 18 -0.89 6.71 -5.28
C THR A 18 -0.56 7.40 -3.95
N PHE A 19 0.27 6.77 -3.10
CA PHE A 19 0.72 7.36 -1.84
C PHE A 19 1.55 8.62 -2.04
N ASP A 20 2.56 8.58 -2.92
CA ASP A 20 3.47 9.71 -3.13
C ASP A 20 2.73 10.91 -3.75
N GLN A 21 1.76 10.66 -4.63
CA GLN A 21 0.87 11.68 -5.17
C GLN A 21 0.00 12.31 -4.07
N ARG A 22 -0.57 11.49 -3.17
CA ARG A 22 -1.37 12.00 -2.05
C ARG A 22 -0.52 12.75 -1.02
N LEU A 23 0.71 12.28 -0.75
CA LEU A 23 1.66 12.99 0.10
C LEU A 23 2.02 14.38 -0.48
N CYS A 24 2.24 14.46 -1.79
CA CYS A 24 2.48 15.75 -2.46
C CYS A 24 1.31 16.70 -2.25
N ARG A 25 0.06 16.25 -2.43
CA ARG A 25 -1.13 17.04 -2.10
C ARG A 25 -1.17 17.47 -0.65
N ALA A 26 -0.85 16.59 0.28
CA ALA A 26 -0.84 16.93 1.70
C ALA A 26 0.14 18.07 2.02
N PHE A 27 1.32 18.10 1.38
CA PHE A 27 2.22 19.23 1.51
C PHE A 27 1.64 20.51 0.93
N LEU A 28 0.97 20.46 -0.22
CA LEU A 28 0.32 21.62 -0.83
C LEU A 28 -0.83 22.15 0.04
N GLU A 29 -1.65 21.26 0.61
CA GLU A 29 -2.75 21.58 1.54
C GLU A 29 -2.26 22.29 2.81
N GLU A 30 -1.06 21.94 3.30
CA GLU A 30 -0.41 22.61 4.45
C GLU A 30 0.41 23.87 4.03
N GLY A 31 0.23 24.37 2.80
CA GLY A 31 0.82 25.63 2.35
C GLY A 31 2.29 25.55 1.92
N HIS A 32 2.82 24.38 1.60
CA HIS A 32 4.17 24.17 1.07
C HIS A 32 4.15 24.05 -0.45
N SER A 33 5.23 24.41 -1.15
CA SER A 33 5.42 24.00 -2.52
C SER A 33 5.95 22.56 -2.58
N CYS A 34 5.36 21.71 -3.43
CA CYS A 34 5.75 20.33 -3.55
C CYS A 34 5.72 19.86 -5.00
N SER A 35 6.73 19.12 -5.43
CA SER A 35 6.78 18.43 -6.72
C SER A 35 7.33 17.02 -6.56
N ILE A 36 7.06 16.14 -7.55
CA ILE A 36 7.50 14.74 -7.53
C ILE A 36 8.48 14.49 -8.67
N TYR A 37 9.61 13.87 -8.36
CA TYR A 37 10.55 13.31 -9.32
C TYR A 37 10.32 11.80 -9.40
N SER A 38 9.51 11.39 -10.38
CA SER A 38 9.11 10.01 -10.62
C SER A 38 10.09 9.29 -11.55
N PHE A 39 9.87 8.00 -11.76
CA PHE A 39 10.73 7.16 -12.58
C PHE A 39 10.32 7.19 -14.06
N SER A 40 11.28 7.40 -14.94
CA SER A 40 11.18 7.10 -16.38
C SER A 40 11.31 5.60 -16.66
N LEU A 41 12.06 4.90 -15.79
CA LEU A 41 12.12 3.44 -15.73
C LEU A 41 12.23 3.02 -14.27
N GLN A 42 11.17 2.43 -13.71
CA GLN A 42 11.17 1.92 -12.33
C GLN A 42 11.76 0.50 -12.28
N TYR A 43 11.23 -0.40 -13.09
CA TYR A 43 11.73 -1.76 -13.23
C TYR A 43 11.98 -2.11 -14.70
N PRO A 44 13.10 -2.76 -15.03
CA PRO A 44 13.23 -3.44 -16.32
C PRO A 44 12.07 -4.43 -16.52
N GLY A 45 11.55 -4.55 -17.75
CA GLY A 45 10.35 -5.35 -18.02
C GLY A 45 10.40 -6.79 -17.50
N PHE A 46 11.58 -7.42 -17.55
CA PHE A 46 11.80 -8.80 -17.07
C PHE A 46 11.78 -8.94 -15.52
N LEU A 47 11.86 -7.82 -14.78
CA LEU A 47 11.78 -7.81 -13.32
C LEU A 47 10.38 -7.41 -12.81
N PHE A 48 9.51 -6.96 -13.69
CA PHE A 48 8.15 -6.55 -13.30
C PHE A 48 7.20 -7.75 -13.41
N PRO A 49 6.57 -8.19 -12.32
CA PRO A 49 5.75 -9.40 -12.32
C PRO A 49 4.34 -9.22 -12.90
N GLY A 50 3.86 -7.99 -13.06
CA GLY A 50 2.54 -7.68 -13.60
C GLY A 50 2.53 -7.45 -15.11
N THR A 51 1.37 -7.19 -15.69
CA THR A 51 1.18 -6.94 -17.13
C THR A 51 1.79 -5.63 -17.59
N THR A 52 1.66 -4.55 -16.80
CA THR A 52 2.24 -3.23 -17.07
C THR A 52 2.53 -2.48 -15.78
N GLN A 53 3.51 -1.57 -15.82
CA GLN A 53 3.82 -0.65 -14.72
C GLN A 53 3.02 0.67 -14.82
N TYR A 54 2.30 0.88 -15.91
CA TYR A 54 1.69 2.16 -16.23
C TYR A 54 0.20 2.18 -15.91
N SER A 55 -0.26 3.33 -15.43
CA SER A 55 -1.68 3.59 -15.17
C SER A 55 -2.44 3.86 -16.46
N THR A 56 -3.69 3.47 -16.49
CA THR A 56 -4.68 3.87 -17.51
C THR A 56 -5.45 5.12 -17.10
N ASP A 57 -5.36 5.52 -15.82
CA ASP A 57 -5.99 6.74 -15.33
C ASP A 57 -5.29 7.99 -15.87
N PRO A 58 -6.00 9.12 -16.02
CA PRO A 58 -5.41 10.39 -16.44
C PRO A 58 -4.40 10.91 -15.40
N ALA A 59 -3.53 11.83 -15.84
CA ALA A 59 -2.59 12.48 -14.93
C ALA A 59 -3.34 13.19 -13.79
N PRO A 60 -2.89 13.04 -12.53
CA PRO A 60 -3.53 13.71 -11.40
C PRO A 60 -3.37 15.23 -11.51
N GLY A 61 -4.50 15.96 -11.48
CA GLY A 61 -4.48 17.42 -11.51
C GLY A 61 -3.89 18.05 -10.25
N GLY A 62 -3.30 19.25 -10.39
CA GLY A 62 -2.86 20.07 -9.25
C GLY A 62 -1.56 19.63 -8.56
N ILE A 63 -0.83 18.65 -9.10
CA ILE A 63 0.51 18.27 -8.66
C ILE A 63 1.50 18.26 -9.82
N GLU A 64 2.71 18.72 -9.56
CA GLU A 64 3.79 18.75 -10.56
C GLU A 64 4.59 17.46 -10.49
N ILE A 65 4.65 16.70 -11.60
CA ILE A 65 5.37 15.41 -11.68
C ILE A 65 6.39 15.46 -12.81
N HIS A 66 7.66 15.19 -12.48
CA HIS A 66 8.77 15.07 -13.42
C HIS A 66 9.16 13.60 -13.57
N THR A 67 8.99 13.04 -14.75
CA THR A 67 9.44 11.67 -15.07
C THR A 67 10.94 11.71 -15.41
N ALA A 68 11.81 11.48 -14.43
CA ALA A 68 13.23 11.78 -14.53
C ALA A 68 14.18 10.64 -14.12
N VAL A 69 13.80 9.78 -13.16
CA VAL A 69 14.71 8.79 -12.57
C VAL A 69 14.70 7.50 -13.37
N ASN A 70 15.86 7.04 -13.83
CA ASN A 70 16.02 5.70 -14.42
C ASN A 70 16.74 4.80 -13.42
N SER A 71 16.11 3.72 -13.00
CA SER A 71 16.60 2.85 -11.90
C SER A 71 17.92 2.12 -12.20
N ILE A 72 18.27 1.96 -13.48
CA ILE A 72 19.43 1.16 -13.91
C ILE A 72 20.52 1.95 -14.67
N ASN A 73 20.32 3.25 -14.93
CA ASN A 73 21.27 4.05 -15.72
C ASN A 73 22.11 4.99 -14.81
N PRO A 74 23.41 4.68 -14.55
CA PRO A 74 24.26 5.51 -13.69
C PRO A 74 24.48 6.93 -14.20
N VAL A 75 24.49 7.15 -15.52
CA VAL A 75 24.63 8.49 -16.09
C VAL A 75 23.41 9.32 -15.76
N ASN A 76 22.21 8.73 -15.89
CA ASN A 76 20.96 9.40 -15.49
C ASN A 76 20.98 9.77 -13.98
N TRP A 77 21.51 8.90 -13.09
CA TRP A 77 21.59 9.22 -11.67
C TRP A 77 22.43 10.47 -11.39
N LEU A 78 23.54 10.62 -12.11
CA LEU A 78 24.41 11.78 -11.97
C LEU A 78 23.75 13.05 -12.50
N LEU A 79 23.09 12.97 -13.66
CA LEU A 79 22.38 14.10 -14.28
C LEU A 79 21.19 14.55 -13.41
N THR A 80 20.34 13.62 -12.99
CA THR A 80 19.20 13.87 -12.12
C THR A 80 19.66 14.46 -10.78
N GLY A 81 20.70 13.88 -10.18
CA GLY A 81 21.26 14.38 -8.93
C GLY A 81 21.85 15.78 -9.05
N ASN A 82 22.47 16.13 -10.20
CA ASN A 82 22.96 17.48 -10.47
C ASN A 82 21.83 18.48 -10.66
N ARG A 83 20.74 18.09 -11.37
CA ARG A 83 19.55 18.91 -11.53
C ARG A 83 18.93 19.21 -10.17
N LEU A 84 18.64 18.19 -9.36
CA LEU A 84 18.07 18.33 -8.01
C LEU A 84 18.97 19.13 -7.06
N LYS A 85 20.31 19.03 -7.21
CA LYS A 85 21.26 19.86 -6.48
C LYS A 85 21.05 21.36 -6.76
N GLN A 86 20.75 21.71 -8.03
CA GLN A 86 20.54 23.10 -8.45
C GLN A 86 19.16 23.65 -8.05
N GLU A 87 18.16 22.75 -7.86
CA GLU A 87 16.82 23.11 -7.37
C GLU A 87 16.82 23.72 -5.96
N VAL A 88 17.83 23.39 -5.14
CA VAL A 88 18.01 23.88 -3.78
C VAL A 88 16.73 23.80 -2.96
N ALA A 89 16.08 22.64 -2.98
CA ALA A 89 14.92 22.39 -2.12
C ALA A 89 15.29 22.49 -0.65
N ASP A 90 14.35 22.90 0.20
CA ASP A 90 14.54 22.89 1.66
C ASP A 90 14.61 21.44 2.16
N MET A 91 13.76 20.56 1.62
CA MET A 91 13.70 19.15 1.96
C MET A 91 13.47 18.28 0.71
N ILE A 92 14.15 17.15 0.68
CA ILE A 92 13.80 16.02 -0.20
C ILE A 92 13.23 14.90 0.66
N VAL A 93 12.02 14.44 0.33
CA VAL A 93 11.44 13.20 0.84
C VAL A 93 11.70 12.12 -0.20
N VAL A 94 12.39 11.05 0.18
CA VAL A 94 12.68 9.94 -0.75
C VAL A 94 11.98 8.66 -0.31
N ARG A 95 11.27 8.00 -1.23
CA ARG A 95 10.63 6.72 -0.97
C ARG A 95 11.62 5.57 -1.17
N TYR A 96 11.69 4.64 -0.21
CA TYR A 96 12.54 3.45 -0.27
C TYR A 96 11.77 2.20 0.11
N TRP A 97 11.66 1.24 -0.82
CA TRP A 97 10.85 0.03 -0.64
C TRP A 97 11.58 -1.26 -1.06
N LEU A 98 12.72 -1.16 -1.72
CA LEU A 98 13.47 -2.32 -2.23
C LEU A 98 14.97 -2.00 -2.36
N PRO A 99 15.88 -2.89 -1.93
CA PRO A 99 17.33 -2.68 -2.02
C PRO A 99 17.84 -2.38 -3.44
N PHE A 100 17.19 -2.94 -4.46
CA PHE A 100 17.49 -2.67 -5.88
C PHE A 100 17.51 -1.16 -6.23
N MET A 101 16.70 -0.34 -5.55
CA MET A 101 16.68 1.11 -5.75
C MET A 101 17.84 1.82 -5.08
N GLY A 102 18.56 1.16 -4.19
CA GLY A 102 19.63 1.73 -3.37
C GLY A 102 20.74 2.43 -4.16
N PRO A 103 21.32 1.82 -5.19
CA PRO A 103 22.36 2.45 -6.02
C PRO A 103 21.91 3.72 -6.71
N ALA A 104 20.73 3.72 -7.34
CA ALA A 104 20.18 4.86 -8.05
C ALA A 104 19.87 6.01 -7.10
N LEU A 105 19.00 5.77 -6.13
CA LEU A 105 18.59 6.79 -5.16
C LEU A 105 19.78 7.28 -4.32
N GLY A 106 20.62 6.38 -3.83
CA GLY A 106 21.80 6.74 -3.06
C GLY A 106 22.80 7.62 -3.81
N THR A 107 22.98 7.41 -5.12
CA THR A 107 23.85 8.24 -5.96
C THR A 107 23.25 9.62 -6.19
N ILE A 108 21.96 9.68 -6.54
CA ILE A 108 21.21 10.95 -6.70
C ILE A 108 21.34 11.80 -5.43
N LEU A 109 21.04 11.21 -4.27
CA LEU A 109 21.04 11.92 -2.99
C LEU A 109 22.45 12.42 -2.59
N ARG A 110 23.51 11.65 -2.89
CA ARG A 110 24.90 12.10 -2.66
C ARG A 110 25.28 13.31 -3.51
N ARG A 111 24.72 13.43 -4.71
CA ARG A 111 24.91 14.62 -5.55
C ARG A 111 24.17 15.82 -4.97
N VAL A 112 22.93 15.63 -4.51
CA VAL A 112 22.14 16.67 -3.83
C VAL A 112 22.84 17.18 -2.58
N ARG A 113 23.37 16.32 -1.73
CA ARG A 113 24.09 16.70 -0.49
C ARG A 113 25.25 17.67 -0.72
N LYS A 114 25.80 17.76 -1.92
CA LYS A 114 26.86 18.70 -2.25
C LYS A 114 26.41 20.16 -2.22
N ASN A 115 25.09 20.46 -2.22
CA ASN A 115 24.61 21.83 -2.04
C ASN A 115 24.62 22.28 -0.57
N ARG A 116 24.77 21.35 0.39
CA ARG A 116 24.84 21.58 1.84
C ARG A 116 23.63 22.34 2.43
N LYS A 117 22.51 22.40 1.72
CA LYS A 117 21.29 23.11 2.14
C LYS A 117 20.12 22.16 2.31
N THR A 118 19.91 21.29 1.33
CA THR A 118 18.77 20.38 1.29
C THR A 118 18.87 19.28 2.36
N LYS A 119 17.84 19.13 3.17
CA LYS A 119 17.66 18.02 4.12
C LYS A 119 17.05 16.81 3.41
N ILE A 120 17.48 15.62 3.75
CA ILE A 120 17.02 14.38 3.09
C ILE A 120 16.38 13.47 4.12
N VAL A 121 15.05 13.30 4.02
CA VAL A 121 14.26 12.40 4.87
C VAL A 121 13.76 11.24 4.04
N ALA A 122 14.03 10.01 4.45
CA ALA A 122 13.55 8.82 3.76
C ALA A 122 12.29 8.26 4.41
N ILE A 123 11.26 7.97 3.62
CA ILE A 123 10.15 7.09 4.03
C ILE A 123 10.53 5.68 3.59
N THR A 124 10.65 4.77 4.55
CA THR A 124 11.09 3.39 4.31
C THR A 124 9.93 2.42 4.51
N ASP A 125 9.55 1.71 3.45
CA ASP A 125 8.49 0.70 3.49
C ASP A 125 9.03 -0.68 3.88
N ASN A 126 10.23 -1.02 3.36
CA ASN A 126 10.96 -2.24 3.70
C ASN A 126 12.45 -1.96 3.67
N ILE A 127 13.15 -2.40 4.69
CA ILE A 127 14.62 -2.34 4.80
C ILE A 127 15.23 -3.67 4.38
N LEU A 128 14.67 -4.77 4.87
CA LEU A 128 15.02 -6.12 4.48
C LEU A 128 13.95 -6.66 3.52
N PRO A 129 14.34 -7.14 2.33
CA PRO A 129 13.37 -7.72 1.41
C PRO A 129 12.87 -9.07 1.92
N HIS A 130 11.64 -9.44 1.59
CA HIS A 130 11.09 -10.76 1.89
C HIS A 130 11.89 -11.88 1.19
N GLU A 131 12.39 -11.61 -0.02
CA GLU A 131 13.27 -12.47 -0.79
C GLU A 131 14.67 -11.88 -0.81
N LYS A 132 15.60 -12.49 -0.09
CA LYS A 132 16.99 -12.01 0.03
C LYS A 132 17.78 -12.32 -1.23
N ARG A 133 18.50 -11.31 -1.74
CA ARG A 133 19.40 -11.44 -2.89
C ARG A 133 20.83 -11.01 -2.53
N PRO A 134 21.85 -11.56 -3.21
CA PRO A 134 23.23 -11.08 -3.06
C PRO A 134 23.30 -9.57 -3.33
N GLY A 135 23.98 -8.81 -2.44
CA GLY A 135 24.14 -7.36 -2.58
C GLY A 135 23.10 -6.51 -1.84
N ASP A 136 21.94 -7.04 -1.46
CA ASP A 136 20.86 -6.27 -0.81
C ASP A 136 21.35 -5.46 0.38
N LYS A 137 22.13 -6.07 1.29
CA LYS A 137 22.67 -5.37 2.46
C LYS A 137 23.60 -4.21 2.08
N ALA A 138 24.40 -4.37 1.03
CA ALA A 138 25.31 -3.33 0.57
C ALA A 138 24.55 -2.16 -0.05
N PHE A 139 23.53 -2.44 -0.87
CA PHE A 139 22.68 -1.44 -1.52
C PHE A 139 21.86 -0.67 -0.48
N THR A 140 21.28 -1.36 0.50
CA THR A 140 20.57 -0.74 1.61
C THR A 140 21.49 0.20 2.40
N LYS A 141 22.68 -0.27 2.83
CA LYS A 141 23.66 0.58 3.51
C LYS A 141 24.09 1.78 2.68
N TYR A 142 24.27 1.58 1.37
CA TYR A 142 24.66 2.66 0.46
C TYR A 142 23.58 3.75 0.41
N PHE A 143 22.31 3.36 0.35
CA PHE A 143 21.17 4.28 0.39
C PHE A 143 21.06 5.00 1.73
N LEU A 144 20.96 4.26 2.85
CA LEU A 144 20.74 4.83 4.19
C LEU A 144 21.80 5.87 4.59
N ARG A 145 23.07 5.66 4.19
CA ARG A 145 24.15 6.63 4.40
C ARG A 145 23.92 7.97 3.68
N SER A 146 23.05 8.01 2.67
CA SER A 146 22.75 9.22 1.90
C SER A 146 21.64 10.07 2.50
N CYS A 147 20.86 9.52 3.44
CA CYS A 147 19.75 10.19 4.11
C CYS A 147 20.19 10.80 5.43
N ASP A 148 19.46 11.81 5.91
CA ASP A 148 19.73 12.51 7.17
C ASP A 148 18.79 12.03 8.27
N ALA A 149 17.55 11.65 7.94
CA ALA A 149 16.54 11.11 8.86
C ALA A 149 15.60 10.11 8.16
N PHE A 150 14.79 9.41 8.94
CA PHE A 150 13.91 8.34 8.46
C PHE A 150 12.52 8.42 9.07
N VAL A 151 11.53 7.98 8.26
CA VAL A 151 10.19 7.66 8.72
C VAL A 151 9.90 6.21 8.36
N THR A 152 9.37 5.44 9.31
CA THR A 152 8.84 4.09 9.11
C THR A 152 7.35 4.07 9.43
N MET A 153 6.62 3.12 8.91
CA MET A 153 5.17 3.00 9.14
C MET A 153 4.79 1.75 9.94
N SER A 154 5.78 0.97 10.41
CA SER A 154 5.59 -0.16 11.32
C SER A 154 6.81 -0.32 12.24
N ASP A 155 6.60 -0.98 13.38
CA ASP A 155 7.69 -1.28 14.33
C ASP A 155 8.69 -2.26 13.74
N ALA A 156 8.24 -3.27 12.99
CA ALA A 156 9.12 -4.21 12.31
C ALA A 156 10.11 -3.53 11.35
N VAL A 157 9.64 -2.53 10.57
CA VAL A 157 10.52 -1.77 9.67
C VAL A 157 11.46 -0.86 10.47
N MET A 158 11.03 -0.33 11.62
CA MET A 158 11.90 0.43 12.51
C MET A 158 13.01 -0.44 13.10
N GLU A 159 12.70 -1.63 13.54
CA GLU A 159 13.68 -2.60 14.04
C GLU A 159 14.69 -2.96 12.95
N ASP A 160 14.22 -3.30 11.75
CA ASP A 160 15.08 -3.55 10.60
C ASP A 160 15.98 -2.35 10.27
N LEU A 161 15.45 -1.13 10.31
CA LEU A 161 16.24 0.10 10.11
C LEU A 161 17.37 0.20 11.14
N ARG A 162 17.09 -0.06 12.40
CA ARG A 162 18.06 0.05 13.51
C ARG A 162 19.17 -1.00 13.46
N ILE A 163 19.00 -2.08 12.70
CA ILE A 163 20.10 -3.02 12.38
C ILE A 163 21.19 -2.33 11.54
N PHE A 164 20.80 -1.41 10.64
CA PHE A 164 21.71 -0.76 9.70
C PHE A 164 22.12 0.66 10.07
N GLU A 165 21.18 1.41 10.70
CA GLU A 165 21.38 2.83 11.07
C GLU A 165 20.88 3.07 12.50
N LYS A 166 21.84 3.22 13.44
CA LYS A 166 21.55 3.27 14.87
C LYS A 166 21.38 4.69 15.41
N ILE A 167 21.94 5.69 14.71
CA ILE A 167 22.20 7.04 15.28
C ILE A 167 21.23 8.08 14.70
N LYS A 168 21.02 8.08 13.38
CA LYS A 168 20.22 9.12 12.73
C LYS A 168 18.79 9.17 13.25
N PRO A 169 18.18 10.37 13.29
CA PRO A 169 16.79 10.52 13.69
C PRO A 169 15.87 9.62 12.88
N ALA A 170 14.95 8.94 13.55
CA ALA A 170 13.90 8.18 12.90
C ALA A 170 12.63 8.24 13.75
N LYS A 171 11.49 8.37 13.09
CA LYS A 171 10.16 8.35 13.73
C LYS A 171 9.26 7.31 13.06
N ARG A 172 8.45 6.63 13.89
CA ARG A 172 7.35 5.80 13.40
C ARG A 172 6.11 6.66 13.26
N VAL A 173 5.38 6.50 12.16
CA VAL A 173 4.09 7.14 11.89
C VAL A 173 3.11 6.06 11.45
N ILE A 174 1.87 6.17 11.87
CA ILE A 174 0.80 5.32 11.34
C ILE A 174 0.61 5.67 9.85
N HIS A 175 0.50 4.65 8.99
CA HIS A 175 0.24 4.85 7.56
C HIS A 175 -1.04 5.65 7.36
N PRO A 176 -1.02 6.83 6.70
CA PRO A 176 -2.22 7.64 6.49
C PRO A 176 -3.31 6.90 5.70
N LEU A 177 -4.55 7.41 5.77
CA LEU A 177 -5.66 6.87 4.97
C LEU A 177 -5.39 7.01 3.47
N TYR A 178 -5.93 6.09 2.70
CA TYR A 178 -6.05 6.26 1.25
C TYR A 178 -7.36 6.98 0.91
N ASP A 179 -7.42 8.28 1.20
CA ASP A 179 -8.58 9.16 0.97
C ASP A 179 -8.68 9.68 -0.47
N ASN A 180 -7.75 9.32 -1.32
CA ASN A 180 -7.68 9.71 -2.72
C ASN A 180 -8.33 8.73 -3.71
N PHE A 181 -8.96 7.66 -3.22
CA PHE A 181 -9.75 6.74 -4.04
C PHE A 181 -11.24 7.15 -4.16
N GLY A 182 -11.58 8.35 -3.71
CA GLY A 182 -12.92 8.92 -3.75
C GLY A 182 -13.71 8.75 -2.45
N ASP A 183 -14.91 9.32 -2.43
CA ASP A 183 -15.78 9.31 -1.25
C ASP A 183 -16.49 7.96 -1.06
N ILE A 184 -16.90 7.72 0.19
CA ILE A 184 -17.76 6.58 0.55
C ILE A 184 -19.08 6.71 -0.22
N MET A 185 -19.52 5.60 -0.78
CA MET A 185 -20.81 5.51 -1.47
C MET A 185 -21.66 4.38 -0.89
N SER A 186 -22.94 4.38 -1.24
CA SER A 186 -23.82 3.31 -0.81
C SER A 186 -23.42 1.96 -1.46
N LYS A 187 -23.66 0.89 -0.73
CA LYS A 187 -23.44 -0.48 -1.21
C LYS A 187 -24.25 -0.76 -2.50
N ALA A 188 -25.45 -0.23 -2.59
CA ALA A 188 -26.31 -0.38 -3.76
C ALA A 188 -25.71 0.27 -5.02
N GLU A 189 -25.25 1.51 -4.93
CA GLU A 189 -24.60 2.22 -6.04
C GLU A 189 -23.32 1.50 -6.49
N ALA A 190 -22.50 1.05 -5.53
CA ALA A 190 -21.28 0.32 -5.82
C ALA A 190 -21.57 -1.00 -6.55
N ARG A 191 -22.55 -1.77 -6.11
CA ARG A 191 -22.99 -3.02 -6.73
C ARG A 191 -23.59 -2.79 -8.12
N GLN A 192 -24.38 -1.73 -8.28
CA GLN A 192 -24.94 -1.36 -9.59
C GLN A 192 -23.82 -1.07 -10.60
N PHE A 193 -22.80 -0.32 -10.20
CA PHE A 193 -21.63 -0.06 -11.06
C PHE A 193 -20.93 -1.36 -11.46
N LEU A 194 -20.59 -2.22 -10.49
CA LEU A 194 -19.90 -3.49 -10.76
C LEU A 194 -20.72 -4.41 -11.64
N ASN A 195 -22.03 -4.50 -11.44
CA ASN A 195 -22.91 -5.32 -12.27
C ASN A 195 -22.97 -4.82 -13.72
N GLY A 196 -23.02 -3.49 -13.90
CA GLY A 196 -23.09 -2.89 -15.24
C GLY A 196 -21.78 -2.93 -16.02
N HIS A 197 -20.63 -2.81 -15.33
CA HIS A 197 -19.33 -2.66 -15.98
C HIS A 197 -18.41 -3.89 -15.87
N LYS A 198 -18.63 -4.74 -14.86
CA LYS A 198 -17.78 -5.92 -14.57
C LYS A 198 -18.56 -7.23 -14.57
N GLN A 199 -19.85 -7.20 -14.86
CA GLN A 199 -20.73 -8.38 -14.96
C GLN A 199 -20.70 -9.28 -13.71
N THR A 200 -20.63 -8.66 -12.52
CA THR A 200 -20.44 -9.38 -11.26
C THR A 200 -21.70 -10.09 -10.77
N ASN A 201 -22.89 -9.68 -11.23
CA ASN A 201 -24.20 -10.23 -10.84
C ASN A 201 -24.38 -10.32 -9.31
N ILE A 202 -24.06 -9.23 -8.60
CA ILE A 202 -24.22 -9.13 -7.14
C ILE A 202 -25.64 -8.64 -6.83
N GLY A 203 -26.41 -9.42 -6.10
CA GLY A 203 -27.73 -9.04 -5.62
C GLY A 203 -27.68 -7.98 -4.51
N PRO A 204 -28.79 -7.24 -4.28
CA PRO A 204 -28.80 -6.15 -3.30
C PRO A 204 -28.51 -6.61 -1.86
N ASP A 205 -29.01 -7.76 -1.47
CA ASP A 205 -28.93 -8.31 -0.11
C ASP A 205 -27.90 -9.45 0.04
N GLU A 206 -27.11 -9.70 -1.00
CA GLU A 206 -26.10 -10.75 -0.94
C GLU A 206 -24.99 -10.42 0.05
N LYS A 207 -24.50 -11.46 0.72
CA LYS A 207 -23.37 -11.39 1.65
C LYS A 207 -22.06 -11.47 0.86
N ILE A 208 -21.34 -10.36 0.77
CA ILE A 208 -20.13 -10.23 -0.04
C ILE A 208 -18.93 -9.87 0.85
N ILE A 209 -17.92 -10.71 0.87
CA ILE A 209 -16.61 -10.40 1.44
C ILE A 209 -15.61 -10.10 0.32
N LEU A 210 -14.64 -9.23 0.57
CA LEU A 210 -13.67 -8.76 -0.42
C LEU A 210 -12.24 -9.18 -0.08
N PHE A 211 -11.56 -9.80 -1.03
CA PHE A 211 -10.09 -9.83 -1.09
C PHE A 211 -9.61 -8.80 -2.11
N PHE A 212 -8.72 -7.87 -1.71
CA PHE A 212 -8.32 -6.76 -2.56
C PHE A 212 -6.80 -6.63 -2.73
N GLY A 213 -6.39 -6.21 -3.94
CA GLY A 213 -5.02 -5.84 -4.31
C GLY A 213 -4.22 -6.99 -4.94
N PHE A 214 -2.95 -6.73 -5.30
CA PHE A 214 -2.11 -7.70 -6.01
C PHE A 214 -2.09 -9.06 -5.33
N ILE A 215 -2.33 -10.13 -6.11
CA ILE A 215 -2.37 -11.50 -5.61
C ILE A 215 -0.95 -12.05 -5.56
N ARG A 216 -0.48 -12.33 -4.34
CA ARG A 216 0.82 -12.92 -4.03
C ARG A 216 0.67 -13.95 -2.92
N LYS A 217 1.50 -14.99 -2.93
CA LYS A 217 1.45 -16.12 -2.00
C LYS A 217 1.38 -15.71 -0.52
N TYR A 218 2.15 -14.68 -0.14
CA TYR A 218 2.16 -14.22 1.25
C TYR A 218 0.82 -13.62 1.69
N LYS A 219 -0.04 -13.17 0.76
CA LYS A 219 -1.37 -12.63 1.06
C LYS A 219 -2.44 -13.69 1.33
N GLY A 220 -2.14 -14.98 1.12
CA GLY A 220 -2.95 -16.08 1.59
C GLY A 220 -4.30 -16.26 0.92
N LEU A 221 -4.46 -15.86 -0.35
CA LEU A 221 -5.73 -16.08 -1.09
C LEU A 221 -6.12 -17.56 -1.12
N ASP A 222 -5.16 -18.46 -1.18
CA ASP A 222 -5.37 -19.90 -1.12
C ASP A 222 -5.89 -20.38 0.26
N ILE A 223 -5.50 -19.71 1.37
CA ILE A 223 -6.10 -19.95 2.70
C ILE A 223 -7.57 -19.55 2.66
N LEU A 224 -7.88 -18.39 2.07
CA LEU A 224 -9.25 -17.90 1.97
C LEU A 224 -10.11 -18.84 1.09
N PHE A 225 -9.59 -19.34 -0.03
CA PHE A 225 -10.30 -20.32 -0.85
C PHE A 225 -10.62 -21.60 -0.08
N ARG A 226 -9.68 -22.09 0.74
CA ARG A 226 -9.94 -23.25 1.61
C ARG A 226 -10.95 -22.93 2.72
N ALA A 227 -10.95 -21.70 3.24
CA ALA A 227 -11.98 -21.26 4.18
C ALA A 227 -13.36 -21.20 3.51
N MET A 228 -13.46 -20.71 2.26
CA MET A 228 -14.72 -20.68 1.50
C MET A 228 -15.32 -22.06 1.23
N ALA A 229 -14.51 -23.12 1.28
CA ALA A 229 -14.99 -24.50 1.18
C ALA A 229 -15.70 -25.01 2.45
N ASP A 230 -15.69 -24.24 3.55
CA ASP A 230 -16.39 -24.61 4.79
C ASP A 230 -17.91 -24.64 4.53
N PRO A 231 -18.59 -25.77 4.86
CA PRO A 231 -20.02 -25.93 4.63
C PRO A 231 -20.89 -24.86 5.31
N ALA A 232 -20.42 -24.29 6.42
CA ALA A 232 -21.17 -23.25 7.13
C ALA A 232 -21.16 -21.93 6.37
N LEU A 233 -20.06 -21.54 5.71
CA LEU A 233 -20.00 -20.36 4.85
C LEU A 233 -20.88 -20.53 3.61
N LYS A 234 -20.86 -21.73 3.00
CA LYS A 234 -21.72 -22.04 1.86
C LYS A 234 -23.21 -22.00 2.26
N LYS A 235 -23.57 -22.60 3.38
CA LYS A 235 -24.94 -22.56 3.92
C LYS A 235 -25.40 -21.14 4.27
N ALA A 236 -24.48 -20.29 4.73
CA ALA A 236 -24.76 -18.88 5.03
C ALA A 236 -24.92 -18.00 3.77
N GLY A 237 -24.67 -18.53 2.57
CA GLY A 237 -24.79 -17.82 1.30
C GLY A 237 -23.73 -16.73 1.12
N ILE A 238 -22.55 -16.89 1.71
CA ILE A 238 -21.47 -15.90 1.63
C ILE A 238 -20.70 -16.10 0.31
N ARG A 239 -20.51 -15.01 -0.44
CA ARG A 239 -19.70 -15.01 -1.66
C ARG A 239 -18.45 -14.17 -1.47
N LEU A 240 -17.36 -14.56 -2.15
CA LEU A 240 -16.09 -13.88 -2.14
C LEU A 240 -15.86 -13.12 -3.45
N LEU A 241 -15.72 -11.81 -3.36
CA LEU A 241 -15.24 -10.97 -4.44
C LEU A 241 -13.71 -10.88 -4.35
N VAL A 242 -13.01 -11.38 -5.36
CA VAL A 242 -11.56 -11.24 -5.50
C VAL A 242 -11.30 -10.14 -6.51
N ALA A 243 -10.64 -9.06 -6.09
CA ALA A 243 -10.34 -7.91 -6.91
C ALA A 243 -8.84 -7.59 -6.90
N GLY A 244 -8.16 -7.84 -8.03
CA GLY A 244 -6.74 -7.50 -8.20
C GLY A 244 -5.94 -8.51 -9.01
N GLU A 245 -4.86 -8.03 -9.59
CA GLU A 245 -4.02 -8.71 -10.57
C GLU A 245 -3.12 -9.78 -9.92
N PHE A 246 -2.97 -10.93 -10.59
CA PHE A 246 -1.99 -11.95 -10.19
C PHE A 246 -0.57 -11.48 -10.49
N TYR A 247 0.29 -11.53 -9.46
CA TYR A 247 1.73 -11.31 -9.55
C TYR A 247 2.51 -12.62 -9.38
N GLU A 248 1.82 -13.75 -9.56
CA GLU A 248 2.36 -15.11 -9.56
C GLU A 248 1.50 -16.01 -10.45
N ASP A 249 1.84 -17.29 -10.56
CA ASP A 249 1.11 -18.21 -11.42
C ASP A 249 -0.35 -18.39 -10.99
N ARG A 250 -1.26 -18.03 -11.89
CA ARG A 250 -2.70 -18.14 -11.69
C ARG A 250 -3.20 -19.59 -11.72
N SER A 251 -2.52 -20.48 -12.42
CA SER A 251 -3.01 -21.85 -12.70
C SER A 251 -3.24 -22.64 -11.40
N SER A 252 -2.34 -22.50 -10.43
CA SER A 252 -2.46 -23.14 -9.12
C SER A 252 -3.70 -22.72 -8.35
N TYR A 253 -4.12 -21.47 -8.47
CA TYR A 253 -5.35 -20.96 -7.86
C TYR A 253 -6.59 -21.48 -8.55
N MET A 254 -6.59 -21.55 -9.90
CA MET A 254 -7.72 -22.09 -10.66
C MET A 254 -7.92 -23.58 -10.37
N GLN A 255 -6.84 -24.36 -10.32
CA GLN A 255 -6.90 -25.76 -9.93
C GLN A 255 -7.49 -25.93 -8.51
N LEU A 256 -7.06 -25.09 -7.56
CA LEU A 256 -7.58 -25.14 -6.19
C LEU A 256 -9.09 -24.84 -6.11
N ILE A 257 -9.59 -23.89 -6.94
CA ILE A 257 -11.02 -23.58 -7.02
C ILE A 257 -11.83 -24.80 -7.49
N GLU A 258 -11.32 -25.50 -8.52
CA GLU A 258 -11.94 -26.71 -9.05
C GLU A 258 -11.94 -27.86 -8.02
N GLU A 259 -10.79 -28.12 -7.39
CA GLU A 259 -10.64 -29.15 -6.35
C GLU A 259 -11.60 -28.91 -5.18
N LEU A 260 -11.74 -27.67 -4.72
CA LEU A 260 -12.60 -27.28 -3.60
C LEU A 260 -14.08 -27.12 -3.99
N LYS A 261 -14.40 -27.09 -5.28
CA LYS A 261 -15.77 -26.91 -5.84
C LYS A 261 -16.45 -25.65 -5.28
N ILE A 262 -15.71 -24.51 -5.26
CA ILE A 262 -16.19 -23.25 -4.70
C ILE A 262 -16.50 -22.20 -5.78
N GLY A 263 -16.44 -22.54 -7.07
CA GLY A 263 -16.60 -21.60 -8.17
C GLY A 263 -17.88 -20.77 -8.12
N ASP A 264 -18.99 -21.36 -7.66
CA ASP A 264 -20.30 -20.72 -7.49
C ASP A 264 -20.30 -19.64 -6.37
N GLN A 265 -19.36 -19.71 -5.44
CA GLN A 265 -19.21 -18.74 -4.35
C GLN A 265 -18.25 -17.58 -4.71
N LEU A 266 -17.59 -17.62 -5.87
CA LEU A 266 -16.54 -16.68 -6.23
C LEU A 266 -17.00 -15.70 -7.33
N ILE A 267 -16.55 -14.44 -7.16
CA ILE A 267 -16.61 -13.40 -8.18
C ILE A 267 -15.18 -12.95 -8.43
N LEU A 268 -14.64 -13.26 -9.61
CA LEU A 268 -13.22 -13.03 -9.93
C LEU A 268 -13.05 -11.83 -10.87
N ASN A 269 -12.48 -10.74 -10.37
CA ASN A 269 -12.01 -9.59 -11.14
C ASN A 269 -10.49 -9.50 -10.99
N THR A 270 -9.77 -10.29 -11.79
CA THR A 270 -8.33 -10.55 -11.62
C THR A 270 -7.43 -9.73 -12.55
N ASP A 271 -7.97 -8.66 -13.10
CA ASP A 271 -7.22 -7.61 -13.77
C ASP A 271 -6.76 -6.55 -12.76
N PHE A 272 -5.88 -5.65 -13.19
CA PHE A 272 -5.54 -4.47 -12.40
C PHE A 272 -6.78 -3.59 -12.20
N ILE A 273 -7.03 -3.19 -10.95
CA ILE A 273 -8.13 -2.28 -10.62
C ILE A 273 -7.60 -0.84 -10.69
N PRO A 274 -8.08 -0.01 -11.63
CA PRO A 274 -7.74 1.41 -11.68
C PRO A 274 -8.10 2.15 -10.38
N ASP A 275 -7.32 3.17 -10.03
CA ASP A 275 -7.54 3.95 -8.80
C ASP A 275 -8.95 4.55 -8.76
N SER A 276 -9.48 4.96 -9.91
CA SER A 276 -10.85 5.48 -10.09
C SER A 276 -11.97 4.47 -9.79
N GLU A 277 -11.66 3.17 -9.85
CA GLU A 277 -12.63 2.08 -9.64
C GLU A 277 -12.57 1.46 -8.23
N VAL A 278 -11.49 1.67 -7.48
CA VAL A 278 -11.26 1.02 -6.17
C VAL A 278 -12.45 1.16 -5.22
N ARG A 279 -13.04 2.35 -5.15
CA ARG A 279 -14.19 2.62 -4.27
C ARG A 279 -15.38 1.70 -4.50
N TYR A 280 -15.65 1.31 -5.76
CA TYR A 280 -16.78 0.45 -6.07
C TYR A 280 -16.60 -0.96 -5.51
N TYR A 281 -15.40 -1.52 -5.58
CA TYR A 281 -15.11 -2.84 -5.02
C TYR A 281 -15.21 -2.84 -3.49
N VAL A 282 -14.61 -1.83 -2.84
CA VAL A 282 -14.60 -1.76 -1.38
C VAL A 282 -15.99 -1.46 -0.83
N CYS A 283 -16.74 -0.52 -1.44
CA CYS A 283 -18.08 -0.18 -0.97
C CYS A 283 -19.13 -1.28 -1.26
N ALA A 284 -18.94 -2.11 -2.28
CA ALA A 284 -19.87 -3.22 -2.61
C ALA A 284 -19.84 -4.36 -1.58
N ALA A 285 -18.72 -4.52 -0.86
CA ALA A 285 -18.51 -5.58 0.11
C ALA A 285 -18.99 -5.23 1.52
N ASP A 286 -19.21 -6.26 2.34
CA ASP A 286 -19.56 -6.13 3.75
C ASP A 286 -18.32 -6.03 4.63
N ALA A 287 -17.26 -6.79 4.30
CA ALA A 287 -15.97 -6.77 4.99
C ALA A 287 -14.81 -7.02 4.03
N VAL A 288 -13.62 -6.54 4.42
CA VAL A 288 -12.35 -6.80 3.71
C VAL A 288 -11.58 -7.90 4.44
N ILE A 289 -11.18 -8.94 3.68
CA ILE A 289 -10.46 -10.10 4.25
C ILE A 289 -8.99 -10.02 3.86
N GLN A 290 -8.10 -10.09 4.86
CA GLN A 290 -6.65 -10.06 4.68
C GLN A 290 -6.02 -11.31 5.35
N PRO A 291 -6.06 -12.47 4.70
CA PRO A 291 -5.64 -13.76 5.27
C PRO A 291 -4.13 -13.99 5.13
N TYR A 292 -3.34 -12.94 5.39
CA TYR A 292 -1.91 -12.93 5.09
C TYR A 292 -1.14 -13.94 5.94
N ARG A 293 -0.12 -14.57 5.34
CA ARG A 293 0.85 -15.42 6.05
C ARG A 293 1.94 -14.62 6.72
N ASN A 294 2.24 -13.48 6.16
CA ASN A 294 3.24 -12.55 6.69
C ASN A 294 2.93 -11.12 6.21
N ALA A 295 3.09 -10.14 7.09
CA ALA A 295 2.90 -8.74 6.74
C ALA A 295 3.79 -7.84 7.59
N THR A 296 4.54 -6.95 6.96
CA THR A 296 5.20 -5.82 7.62
C THR A 296 4.24 -4.65 7.78
N GLN A 297 3.46 -4.40 6.74
CA GLN A 297 2.35 -3.44 6.69
C GLN A 297 1.44 -3.77 5.50
N SER A 298 0.21 -3.25 5.51
CA SER A 298 -0.74 -3.41 4.40
C SER A 298 -1.38 -2.09 4.03
N GLY A 299 -1.30 -1.71 2.75
CA GLY A 299 -2.03 -0.57 2.21
C GLY A 299 -3.55 -0.79 2.16
N VAL A 300 -4.00 -2.04 2.25
CA VAL A 300 -5.45 -2.38 2.26
C VAL A 300 -6.09 -2.01 3.59
N THR A 301 -5.37 -2.06 4.70
CA THR A 301 -5.88 -1.67 6.03
C THR A 301 -6.29 -0.19 6.09
N PRO A 302 -5.43 0.80 5.73
CA PRO A 302 -5.83 2.21 5.70
C PRO A 302 -6.89 2.51 4.62
N LEU A 303 -6.95 1.73 3.53
CA LEU A 303 -8.03 1.79 2.55
C LEU A 303 -9.37 1.37 3.16
N ALA A 304 -9.40 0.24 3.88
CA ALA A 304 -10.61 -0.23 4.56
C ALA A 304 -11.08 0.77 5.63
N TYR A 305 -10.17 1.38 6.38
CA TYR A 305 -10.51 2.46 7.31
C TYR A 305 -11.12 3.68 6.63
N HIS A 306 -10.58 4.09 5.47
CA HIS A 306 -11.14 5.21 4.71
C HIS A 306 -12.61 4.96 4.37
N PHE A 307 -12.92 3.79 3.84
CA PHE A 307 -14.27 3.39 3.44
C PHE A 307 -15.13 2.84 4.60
N GLU A 308 -14.66 2.92 5.84
CA GLU A 308 -15.36 2.43 7.04
C GLU A 308 -15.75 0.95 6.94
N LYS A 309 -14.92 0.12 6.29
CA LYS A 309 -15.17 -1.30 6.12
C LYS A 309 -14.53 -2.13 7.23
N PRO A 310 -15.31 -2.96 7.93
CA PRO A 310 -14.77 -3.94 8.86
C PRO A 310 -13.79 -4.89 8.18
N MET A 311 -12.83 -5.39 8.96
CA MET A 311 -11.79 -6.26 8.44
C MET A 311 -11.78 -7.61 9.16
N VAL A 312 -11.49 -8.68 8.43
CA VAL A 312 -11.08 -9.97 9.03
C VAL A 312 -9.64 -10.20 8.60
N VAL A 313 -8.72 -10.22 9.55
CA VAL A 313 -7.28 -10.24 9.30
C VAL A 313 -6.58 -11.37 10.04
N SER A 314 -5.50 -11.89 9.48
CA SER A 314 -4.64 -12.84 10.17
C SER A 314 -3.86 -12.17 11.30
N ASN A 315 -3.59 -12.92 12.39
CA ASN A 315 -2.74 -12.50 13.50
C ASN A 315 -1.26 -12.57 13.10
N VAL A 316 -0.83 -11.72 12.16
CA VAL A 316 0.54 -11.68 11.66
C VAL A 316 1.03 -10.24 11.50
N GLY A 317 2.31 -10.02 11.78
CA GLY A 317 2.96 -8.72 11.62
C GLY A 317 2.23 -7.60 12.37
N SER A 318 1.99 -6.47 11.70
CA SER A 318 1.38 -5.29 12.33
C SER A 318 -0.16 -5.29 12.33
N PHE A 319 -0.84 -6.34 11.86
CA PHE A 319 -2.30 -6.33 11.79
C PHE A 319 -2.99 -6.20 13.14
N ALA A 320 -2.53 -6.94 14.17
CA ALA A 320 -3.09 -6.86 15.53
C ALA A 320 -2.93 -5.46 16.17
N GLU A 321 -1.95 -4.65 15.69
CA GLU A 321 -1.78 -3.26 16.13
C GLU A 321 -2.78 -2.31 15.47
N HIS A 322 -3.20 -2.62 14.25
CA HIS A 322 -4.03 -1.76 13.42
C HIS A 322 -5.49 -2.19 13.35
N VAL A 323 -5.80 -3.45 13.59
CA VAL A 323 -7.18 -3.97 13.60
C VAL A 323 -7.52 -4.42 15.00
N LEU A 324 -8.31 -3.61 15.70
CA LEU A 324 -8.75 -3.89 17.05
C LEU A 324 -9.83 -4.97 17.03
N HIS A 325 -9.50 -6.14 17.59
CA HIS A 325 -10.40 -7.31 17.64
C HIS A 325 -11.75 -6.96 18.27
N GLU A 326 -12.85 -7.36 17.63
CA GLU A 326 -14.26 -7.05 17.97
C GLU A 326 -14.55 -5.53 18.14
N LYS A 327 -13.74 -4.68 17.49
CA LYS A 327 -14.00 -3.22 17.40
C LYS A 327 -13.94 -2.75 15.96
N THR A 328 -12.79 -2.84 15.31
CA THR A 328 -12.64 -2.41 13.91
C THR A 328 -12.58 -3.58 12.94
N GLY A 329 -12.61 -4.79 13.47
CA GLY A 329 -12.59 -6.03 12.70
C GLY A 329 -12.36 -7.24 13.60
N LEU A 330 -12.02 -8.36 13.00
CA LEU A 330 -11.68 -9.61 13.69
C LEU A 330 -10.26 -10.02 13.35
N VAL A 331 -9.49 -10.40 14.36
CA VAL A 331 -8.13 -10.95 14.22
C VAL A 331 -8.20 -12.45 14.49
N THR A 332 -7.63 -13.26 13.59
CA THR A 332 -7.69 -14.72 13.66
C THR A 332 -6.37 -15.35 13.20
N GLU A 333 -6.16 -16.61 13.47
CA GLU A 333 -5.00 -17.32 12.92
C GLU A 333 -5.10 -17.49 11.39
N PRO A 334 -3.97 -17.53 10.66
CA PRO A 334 -3.94 -17.68 9.19
C PRO A 334 -4.23 -19.12 8.75
N GLU A 335 -5.33 -19.67 9.24
CA GLU A 335 -5.77 -21.04 9.03
C GLU A 335 -7.19 -21.07 8.45
N PRO A 336 -7.51 -21.99 7.50
CA PRO A 336 -8.81 -21.99 6.83
C PRO A 336 -10.01 -22.07 7.79
N HIS A 337 -9.98 -22.96 8.78
CA HIS A 337 -11.08 -23.14 9.72
C HIS A 337 -11.25 -21.93 10.65
N ALA A 338 -10.16 -21.41 11.19
CA ALA A 338 -10.18 -20.21 12.04
C ALA A 338 -10.70 -18.98 11.27
N LEU A 339 -10.29 -18.84 10.01
CA LEU A 339 -10.75 -17.77 9.12
C LEU A 339 -12.25 -17.90 8.80
N ALA A 340 -12.74 -19.12 8.52
CA ALA A 340 -14.15 -19.38 8.31
C ALA A 340 -14.99 -19.02 9.54
N GLY A 341 -14.54 -19.42 10.74
CA GLY A 341 -15.18 -19.06 11.99
C GLY A 341 -15.22 -17.55 12.24
N ALA A 342 -14.13 -16.83 11.94
CA ALA A 342 -14.10 -15.37 12.05
C ALA A 342 -15.05 -14.69 11.07
N ILE A 343 -15.16 -15.16 9.83
CA ILE A 343 -16.10 -14.64 8.84
C ILE A 343 -17.55 -14.85 9.30
N LEU A 344 -17.90 -16.04 9.83
CA LEU A 344 -19.22 -16.28 10.41
C LEU A 344 -19.50 -15.36 11.60
N ARG A 345 -18.52 -15.20 12.50
CA ARG A 345 -18.63 -14.30 13.65
C ARG A 345 -18.86 -12.84 13.22
N PHE A 346 -18.22 -12.41 12.14
CA PHE A 346 -18.46 -11.08 11.56
C PHE A 346 -19.94 -10.89 11.19
N TYR A 347 -20.55 -11.87 10.52
CA TYR A 347 -21.96 -11.79 10.14
C TYR A 347 -22.93 -11.94 11.32
N GLU A 348 -22.53 -12.61 12.39
CA GLU A 348 -23.31 -12.63 13.65
C GLU A 348 -23.35 -11.27 14.32
N LEU A 349 -22.23 -10.57 14.36
CA LEU A 349 -22.12 -9.22 14.93
C LEU A 349 -22.79 -8.16 14.04
N GLY A 350 -22.71 -8.32 12.72
CA GLY A 350 -23.19 -7.37 11.74
C GLY A 350 -22.23 -6.21 11.47
N GLU A 351 -22.27 -5.66 10.24
CA GLU A 351 -21.40 -4.55 9.82
C GLU A 351 -21.55 -3.32 10.71
N GLU A 352 -22.79 -2.98 11.08
CA GLU A 352 -23.12 -1.79 11.90
C GLU A 352 -22.46 -1.80 13.30
N PHE A 353 -22.15 -2.97 13.84
CA PHE A 353 -21.44 -3.09 15.11
C PHE A 353 -20.04 -2.44 15.05
N PHE A 354 -19.36 -2.51 13.92
CA PHE A 354 -18.00 -2.02 13.75
C PHE A 354 -17.89 -0.55 13.36
N ILE A 355 -18.91 0.01 12.68
CA ILE A 355 -18.87 1.35 12.09
C ILE A 355 -18.49 2.46 13.10
N PRO A 356 -19.07 2.55 14.30
CA PRO A 356 -18.70 3.61 15.26
C PRO A 356 -17.23 3.54 15.68
N HIS A 357 -16.71 2.34 15.83
CA HIS A 357 -15.31 2.11 16.20
C HIS A 357 -14.37 2.46 15.05
N LEU A 358 -14.71 2.08 13.80
CA LEU A 358 -13.97 2.44 12.60
C LEU A 358 -13.89 3.96 12.43
N ARG A 359 -15.00 4.69 12.59
CA ARG A 359 -15.06 6.15 12.54
C ARG A 359 -14.19 6.83 13.58
N ASN A 360 -14.09 6.26 14.76
CA ASN A 360 -13.22 6.80 15.80
C ASN A 360 -11.75 6.49 15.51
N GLU A 361 -11.43 5.26 15.15
CA GLU A 361 -10.04 4.80 14.96
C GLU A 361 -9.39 5.47 13.75
N LYS A 362 -10.12 5.66 12.64
CA LYS A 362 -9.58 6.27 11.41
C LYS A 362 -9.03 7.69 11.61
N LYS A 363 -9.46 8.41 12.66
CA LYS A 363 -8.93 9.76 12.98
C LYS A 363 -7.42 9.76 13.26
N LYS A 364 -6.84 8.63 13.64
CA LYS A 364 -5.40 8.46 13.89
C LYS A 364 -4.57 8.44 12.60
N TYR A 365 -5.18 8.17 11.46
CA TYR A 365 -4.54 7.95 10.16
C TYR A 365 -4.45 9.25 9.35
N SER A 366 -3.75 10.25 9.86
CA SER A 366 -3.74 11.62 9.34
C SER A 366 -2.54 11.91 8.44
N TRP A 367 -2.80 12.43 7.24
CA TRP A 367 -1.78 12.99 6.34
C TRP A 367 -1.04 14.16 6.96
N LYS A 368 -1.78 15.05 7.66
CA LYS A 368 -1.20 16.18 8.39
C LYS A 368 -0.17 15.74 9.43
N ASN A 369 -0.44 14.63 10.14
CA ASN A 369 0.51 14.08 11.10
C ASN A 369 1.80 13.59 10.42
N LEU A 370 1.70 12.94 9.25
CA LEU A 370 2.87 12.53 8.47
C LEU A 370 3.68 13.74 7.99
N VAL A 371 3.00 14.75 7.41
CA VAL A 371 3.65 15.99 6.96
C VAL A 371 4.36 16.68 8.12
N ASN A 372 3.68 16.89 9.26
CA ASN A 372 4.29 17.50 10.45
C ASN A 372 5.49 16.71 10.98
N THR A 373 5.43 15.37 10.92
CA THR A 373 6.56 14.53 11.34
C THR A 373 7.76 14.70 10.41
N LEU A 374 7.54 14.73 9.09
CA LEU A 374 8.59 14.96 8.09
C LEU A 374 9.23 16.34 8.27
N LEU A 375 8.41 17.38 8.47
CA LEU A 375 8.88 18.75 8.74
C LEU A 375 9.67 18.83 10.05
N GLY A 376 9.15 18.24 11.13
CA GLY A 376 9.83 18.17 12.41
C GLY A 376 11.20 17.50 12.32
N LEU A 377 11.28 16.33 11.65
CA LEU A 377 12.58 15.68 11.40
C LEU A 377 13.53 16.56 10.60
N SER A 378 13.03 17.30 9.60
CA SER A 378 13.84 18.23 8.84
C SER A 378 14.41 19.37 9.70
N HIS A 379 13.67 19.85 10.70
CA HIS A 379 14.16 20.86 11.65
C HIS A 379 15.18 20.29 12.64
N ASP A 380 14.96 19.06 13.11
CA ASP A 380 15.83 18.38 14.10
C ASP A 380 17.21 17.99 13.52
N ILE A 381 17.36 17.95 12.18
CA ILE A 381 18.64 17.67 11.53
C ILE A 381 19.55 18.88 11.69
N GLN A 382 20.51 18.80 12.61
CA GLN A 382 21.62 19.76 12.70
C GLN A 382 22.57 19.56 11.51
N LYS A 383 23.02 20.66 10.90
CA LYS A 383 24.04 20.62 9.83
C LYS A 383 25.43 20.65 10.40
#